data_1c1df4346bea95b83b66f65bab8c7228
#
_entry.id   1c1df4346bea95b83b66f65bab8c7228
#
_cell.length_a   1.000
_cell.length_b   1.000
_cell.length_c   1.000
_cell.angle_alpha   90.00
_cell.angle_beta   90.00
_cell.angle_gamma   90.00
#
_symmetry.space_group_name_H-M   'P 1'
#
loop_
_entity.id
_entity.type
_entity.pdbx_description
1 polymer ?
#
loop_
_entity_poly.entity_id
_entity_poly.type
_entity_poly.pdbx_seq_one_letter_code
_entity_poly.pdbx_strand_id
1 'polypeptide(L)'
;IFGQSVLKLKSATYIFEEFKNYLLENDKISDDWNALNILSKNSSTVGSYDLNILSKNSSNEILDKLENNNFEILILFGQDNLNFEKKNEFIIYIGSHGDKGASIADVILPGATYTEQDGYFTNLEGKLQKAYKASYPPGEAKEDWQIINELSSFIKRKNLYKDKNQLIDSLINYLNLNNKNEADFEVPEYNFKSEKIITEEIDYYHSNVIARASKTMSECKNIRMSLPKTG
;
A
#
# COMPACT_ATOMS: atom_id res chain seq x y z
N ILE A 1 -2.84 3.36 -20.88
CA ILE A 1 -2.82 2.81 -19.52
C ILE A 1 -1.48 2.15 -19.28
N PHE A 2 -0.76 2.58 -18.25
CA PHE A 2 0.46 1.94 -17.79
C PHE A 2 0.14 0.93 -16.69
N GLY A 3 0.61 -0.30 -16.84
CA GLY A 3 0.64 -1.26 -15.74
C GLY A 3 1.77 -0.95 -14.78
N GLN A 4 1.60 -1.25 -13.50
CA GLN A 4 2.62 -1.00 -12.48
C GLN A 4 3.96 -1.71 -12.74
N SER A 5 3.98 -2.78 -13.55
CA SER A 5 5.22 -3.47 -13.96
C SER A 5 6.17 -2.57 -14.75
N VAL A 6 5.65 -1.61 -15.51
CA VAL A 6 6.47 -0.63 -16.25
C VAL A 6 7.28 0.25 -15.29
N LEU A 7 6.70 0.59 -14.13
CA LEU A 7 7.35 1.43 -13.12
C LEU A 7 8.55 0.75 -12.43
N LYS A 8 8.73 -0.55 -12.62
CA LYS A 8 9.86 -1.31 -12.08
C LYS A 8 11.07 -1.34 -13.03
N LEU A 9 10.89 -0.88 -14.26
CA LEU A 9 11.97 -0.84 -15.26
C LEU A 9 12.96 0.28 -14.94
N LYS A 10 14.22 0.08 -15.26
CA LYS A 10 15.25 1.12 -15.16
C LYS A 10 14.98 2.31 -16.07
N SER A 11 14.19 2.10 -17.12
CA SER A 11 13.72 3.13 -18.05
C SER A 11 12.33 3.65 -17.72
N ALA A 12 11.78 3.37 -16.52
CA ALA A 12 10.40 3.73 -16.15
C ALA A 12 10.12 5.22 -16.37
N THR A 13 10.98 6.08 -15.83
CA THR A 13 10.85 7.54 -15.96
C THR A 13 10.93 7.97 -17.43
N TYR A 14 11.90 7.42 -18.20
CA TYR A 14 12.03 7.72 -19.63
C TYR A 14 10.74 7.35 -20.38
N ILE A 15 10.24 6.13 -20.21
CA ILE A 15 9.04 5.65 -20.89
C ILE A 15 7.81 6.51 -20.49
N PHE A 16 7.72 6.88 -19.22
CA PHE A 16 6.61 7.68 -18.71
C PHE A 16 6.63 9.10 -19.31
N GLU A 17 7.77 9.79 -19.27
CA GLU A 17 7.90 11.16 -19.76
C GLU A 17 7.74 11.24 -21.29
N GLU A 18 8.35 10.34 -22.05
CA GLU A 18 8.17 10.30 -23.50
C GLU A 18 6.71 10.08 -23.90
N PHE A 19 6.02 9.18 -23.17
CA PHE A 19 4.62 8.93 -23.47
C PHE A 19 3.70 10.09 -23.03
N LYS A 20 4.00 10.72 -21.92
CA LYS A 20 3.31 11.92 -21.46
C LYS A 20 3.47 13.07 -22.48
N ASN A 21 4.69 13.32 -22.96
CA ASN A 21 4.97 14.31 -23.98
C ASN A 21 4.20 14.01 -25.27
N TYR A 22 4.20 12.76 -25.72
CA TYR A 22 3.42 12.33 -26.89
C TYR A 22 1.93 12.62 -26.71
N LEU A 23 1.37 12.38 -25.52
CA LEU A 23 -0.06 12.65 -25.24
C LEU A 23 -0.36 14.16 -25.19
N LEU A 24 0.56 14.96 -24.66
CA LEU A 24 0.43 16.43 -24.64
C LEU A 24 0.48 17.00 -26.07
N GLU A 25 1.43 16.58 -26.90
CA GLU A 25 1.57 17.02 -28.29
C GLU A 25 0.36 16.66 -29.17
N ASN A 26 -0.42 15.66 -28.76
CA ASN A 26 -1.60 15.20 -29.50
C ASN A 26 -2.93 15.59 -28.82
N ASP A 27 -2.91 16.59 -27.92
CA ASP A 27 -4.11 17.08 -27.20
C ASP A 27 -4.89 16.00 -26.46
N LYS A 28 -4.19 14.99 -25.89
CA LYS A 28 -4.80 13.90 -25.12
C LYS A 28 -4.74 14.15 -23.61
N ILE A 29 -4.08 15.20 -23.18
CA ILE A 29 -4.08 15.71 -21.81
C ILE A 29 -4.48 17.18 -21.86
N SER A 30 -5.52 17.55 -21.13
CA SER A 30 -6.03 18.92 -20.98
C SER A 30 -6.56 19.11 -19.57
N ASP A 31 -7.04 20.32 -19.24
CA ASP A 31 -7.64 20.60 -17.93
C ASP A 31 -8.85 19.72 -17.61
N ASP A 32 -9.60 19.31 -18.65
CA ASP A 32 -10.83 18.51 -18.52
C ASP A 32 -10.63 17.01 -18.80
N TRP A 33 -9.48 16.64 -19.37
CA TRP A 33 -9.26 15.25 -19.83
C TRP A 33 -7.83 14.81 -19.66
N ASN A 34 -7.63 13.65 -19.00
CA ASN A 34 -6.33 13.02 -18.85
C ASN A 34 -6.34 11.59 -19.40
N ALA A 35 -5.71 11.39 -20.56
CA ALA A 35 -5.57 10.08 -21.17
C ALA A 35 -4.44 9.23 -20.55
N LEU A 36 -3.62 9.79 -19.65
CA LEU A 36 -2.53 9.09 -18.99
C LEU A 36 -3.00 8.48 -17.68
N ASN A 37 -3.07 7.15 -17.63
CA ASN A 37 -3.51 6.42 -16.46
C ASN A 37 -2.49 5.35 -16.06
N ILE A 38 -2.22 5.24 -14.76
CA ILE A 38 -1.37 4.21 -14.16
C ILE A 38 -2.25 3.23 -13.40
N LEU A 39 -2.27 1.97 -13.85
CA LEU A 39 -3.03 0.92 -13.17
C LEU A 39 -2.23 0.38 -11.98
N SER A 40 -2.61 0.82 -10.79
CA SER A 40 -1.99 0.37 -9.54
C SER A 40 -2.38 -1.08 -9.20
N LYS A 41 -1.43 -1.82 -8.63
CA LYS A 41 -1.64 -3.19 -8.15
C LYS A 41 -2.53 -3.25 -6.91
N ASN A 42 -2.44 -2.25 -6.05
CA ASN A 42 -3.17 -2.18 -4.78
C ASN A 42 -4.19 -1.05 -4.82
N SER A 43 -5.39 -1.32 -4.32
CA SER A 43 -6.52 -0.37 -4.29
C SER A 43 -6.28 0.87 -3.42
N SER A 44 -5.37 0.79 -2.44
CA SER A 44 -5.04 1.90 -1.54
C SER A 44 -3.92 2.81 -2.06
N THR A 45 -3.29 2.51 -3.19
CA THR A 45 -2.10 3.24 -3.68
C THR A 45 -2.41 4.71 -3.94
N VAL A 46 -3.49 5.02 -4.67
CA VAL A 46 -3.84 6.42 -4.99
C VAL A 46 -4.12 7.21 -3.71
N GLY A 47 -4.95 6.67 -2.80
CA GLY A 47 -5.23 7.32 -1.52
C GLY A 47 -3.98 7.51 -0.65
N SER A 48 -2.99 6.62 -0.76
CA SER A 48 -1.70 6.79 -0.05
C SER A 48 -0.89 7.96 -0.60
N TYR A 49 -0.94 8.22 -1.91
CA TYR A 49 -0.38 9.44 -2.51
C TYR A 49 -1.13 10.68 -2.04
N ASP A 50 -2.46 10.69 -2.09
CA ASP A 50 -3.29 11.81 -1.65
C ASP A 50 -3.02 12.20 -0.19
N LEU A 51 -2.75 11.22 0.66
CA LEU A 51 -2.43 11.41 2.07
C LEU A 51 -0.94 11.70 2.33
N ASN A 52 -0.11 11.71 1.30
CA ASN A 52 1.34 11.90 1.40
C ASN A 52 2.01 10.92 2.42
N ILE A 53 1.45 9.70 2.51
CA ILE A 53 1.95 8.65 3.42
C ILE A 53 3.20 7.99 2.84
N LEU A 54 3.34 8.02 1.50
CA LEU A 54 4.46 7.39 0.83
C LEU A 54 5.75 8.15 1.15
N SER A 55 6.72 7.43 1.65
CA SER A 55 8.03 8.00 1.98
C SER A 55 8.68 8.60 0.72
N LYS A 56 9.36 9.74 0.90
CA LYS A 56 10.27 10.29 -0.12
C LYS A 56 11.46 9.37 -0.38
N ASN A 57 11.73 8.46 0.55
CA ASN A 57 12.78 7.45 0.40
C ASN A 57 12.29 6.34 -0.53
N SER A 58 13.16 5.86 -1.38
CA SER A 58 12.86 4.70 -2.21
C SER A 58 12.62 3.46 -1.33
N SER A 59 11.85 2.49 -1.86
CA SER A 59 11.67 1.21 -1.16
C SER A 59 13.01 0.53 -0.84
N ASN A 60 14.00 0.70 -1.69
CA ASN A 60 15.35 0.16 -1.49
C ASN A 60 16.06 0.81 -0.29
N GLU A 61 15.95 2.12 -0.11
CA GLU A 61 16.54 2.80 1.07
C GLU A 61 15.91 2.35 2.39
N ILE A 62 14.62 2.05 2.40
CA ILE A 62 13.94 1.50 3.59
C ILE A 62 14.45 0.09 3.88
N LEU A 63 14.58 -0.75 2.85
CA LEU A 63 15.13 -2.10 3.00
C LEU A 63 16.60 -2.05 3.43
N ASP A 64 17.42 -1.19 2.83
CA ASP A 64 18.81 -0.99 3.22
C ASP A 64 18.94 -0.55 4.70
N LYS A 65 18.04 0.32 5.17
CA LYS A 65 17.99 0.73 6.58
C LYS A 65 17.58 -0.42 7.50
N LEU A 66 16.65 -1.28 7.07
CA LEU A 66 16.28 -2.50 7.80
C LEU A 66 17.46 -3.46 7.86
N GLU A 67 18.13 -3.71 6.75
CA GLU A 67 19.30 -4.59 6.67
C GLU A 67 20.48 -4.09 7.49
N ASN A 68 20.65 -2.78 7.63
CA ASN A 68 21.70 -2.16 8.42
C ASN A 68 21.32 -1.91 9.88
N ASN A 69 20.18 -2.43 10.35
CA ASN A 69 19.73 -2.31 11.76
C ASN A 69 19.61 -0.86 12.25
N ASN A 70 19.08 0.03 11.41
CA ASN A 70 18.97 1.46 11.71
C ASN A 70 17.63 1.83 12.38
N PHE A 71 16.86 0.86 12.86
CA PHE A 71 15.62 1.07 13.58
C PHE A 71 15.67 0.43 14.98
N GLU A 72 15.27 1.18 16.00
CA GLU A 72 15.07 0.64 17.35
C GLU A 72 13.68 0.02 17.49
N ILE A 73 12.67 0.65 16.86
CA ILE A 73 11.28 0.20 16.87
C ILE A 73 10.77 0.17 15.44
N LEU A 74 10.16 -0.94 15.07
CA LEU A 74 9.52 -1.13 13.77
C LEU A 74 8.04 -1.46 13.96
N ILE A 75 7.17 -0.67 13.35
CA ILE A 75 5.72 -0.93 13.35
C ILE A 75 5.32 -1.44 11.98
N LEU A 76 4.90 -2.70 11.92
CA LEU A 76 4.36 -3.34 10.72
C LEU A 76 2.84 -3.17 10.73
N PHE A 77 2.35 -2.15 10.05
CA PHE A 77 0.93 -1.82 9.99
C PHE A 77 0.28 -2.43 8.76
N GLY A 78 -0.44 -3.53 8.94
CA GLY A 78 -1.02 -4.32 7.85
C GLY A 78 0.03 -4.93 6.90
N GLN A 79 1.31 -4.86 7.26
CA GLN A 79 2.42 -5.31 6.44
C GLN A 79 2.87 -6.70 6.89
N ASP A 80 2.22 -7.70 6.35
CA ASP A 80 2.37 -9.11 6.71
C ASP A 80 3.25 -9.92 5.74
N ASN A 81 3.63 -9.35 4.60
CA ASN A 81 4.36 -10.04 3.53
C ASN A 81 5.78 -9.51 3.31
N LEU A 82 6.36 -8.81 4.27
CA LEU A 82 7.75 -8.40 4.24
C LEU A 82 8.68 -9.59 4.45
N ASN A 83 9.72 -9.65 3.62
CA ASN A 83 10.76 -10.66 3.73
C ASN A 83 12.07 -9.97 4.15
N PHE A 84 12.30 -9.88 5.45
CA PHE A 84 13.56 -9.42 6.03
C PHE A 84 13.88 -10.25 7.27
N GLU A 85 15.14 -10.27 7.66
CA GLU A 85 15.59 -10.96 8.85
C GLU A 85 15.56 -9.99 10.04
N LYS A 86 14.81 -10.35 11.09
CA LYS A 86 14.78 -9.61 12.34
C LYS A 86 16.16 -9.63 13.00
N LYS A 87 16.61 -8.46 13.46
CA LYS A 87 17.86 -8.30 14.21
C LYS A 87 17.58 -7.84 15.63
N ASN A 88 17.86 -6.56 15.94
CA ASN A 88 17.74 -6.02 17.31
C ASN A 88 16.52 -5.10 17.50
N GLU A 89 15.79 -4.80 16.44
CA GLU A 89 14.63 -3.94 16.49
C GLU A 89 13.47 -4.59 17.27
N PHE A 90 12.76 -3.77 18.02
CA PHE A 90 11.51 -4.17 18.66
C PHE A 90 10.37 -4.03 17.67
N ILE A 91 9.71 -5.14 17.31
CA ILE A 91 8.70 -5.21 16.26
C ILE A 91 7.30 -5.27 16.85
N ILE A 92 6.46 -4.30 16.45
CA ILE A 92 5.04 -4.28 16.73
C ILE A 92 4.30 -4.60 15.42
N TYR A 93 3.52 -5.68 15.41
CA TYR A 93 2.66 -6.01 14.28
C TYR A 93 1.21 -5.64 14.58
N ILE A 94 0.59 -4.89 13.67
CA ILE A 94 -0.84 -4.56 13.71
C ILE A 94 -1.47 -5.16 12.46
N GLY A 95 -2.34 -6.14 12.62
CA GLY A 95 -2.97 -6.82 11.49
C GLY A 95 -3.99 -7.86 11.90
N SER A 96 -4.70 -8.41 10.92
CA SER A 96 -5.86 -9.29 11.13
C SER A 96 -5.53 -10.79 11.05
N HIS A 97 -4.43 -11.17 10.41
CA HIS A 97 -4.05 -12.56 10.18
C HIS A 97 -2.57 -12.78 10.48
N GLY A 98 -2.27 -13.98 11.00
CA GLY A 98 -0.88 -14.39 11.17
C GLY A 98 -0.21 -14.69 9.84
N ASP A 99 0.91 -14.05 9.56
CA ASP A 99 1.80 -14.32 8.44
C ASP A 99 3.23 -13.94 8.88
N LYS A 100 4.13 -13.70 7.95
CA LYS A 100 5.54 -13.38 8.22
C LYS A 100 5.72 -12.26 9.23
N GLY A 101 4.96 -11.15 9.09
CA GLY A 101 5.01 -10.03 10.02
C GLY A 101 4.67 -10.43 11.45
N ALA A 102 3.62 -11.22 11.65
CA ALA A 102 3.23 -11.70 12.97
C ALA A 102 4.28 -12.69 13.55
N SER A 103 4.92 -13.50 12.71
CA SER A 103 5.87 -14.52 13.18
C SER A 103 7.17 -13.94 13.76
N ILE A 104 7.53 -12.70 13.38
CA ILE A 104 8.75 -12.01 13.85
C ILE A 104 8.47 -10.92 14.87
N ALA A 105 7.20 -10.61 15.14
CA ALA A 105 6.81 -9.54 16.03
C ALA A 105 7.06 -9.89 17.51
N ASP A 106 7.47 -8.87 18.29
CA ASP A 106 7.55 -8.95 19.75
C ASP A 106 6.18 -8.71 20.39
N VAL A 107 5.35 -7.87 19.74
CA VAL A 107 3.98 -7.57 20.16
C VAL A 107 3.06 -7.62 18.96
N ILE A 108 1.90 -8.27 19.13
CA ILE A 108 0.83 -8.32 18.15
C ILE A 108 -0.37 -7.57 18.71
N LEU A 109 -0.83 -6.55 17.98
CA LEU A 109 -2.07 -5.84 18.25
C LEU A 109 -3.12 -6.27 17.21
N PRO A 110 -4.18 -7.00 17.60
CA PRO A 110 -5.13 -7.56 16.66
C PRO A 110 -5.96 -6.47 15.99
N GLY A 111 -5.77 -6.30 14.70
CA GLY A 111 -6.49 -5.36 13.85
C GLY A 111 -7.65 -6.00 13.11
N ALA A 112 -8.60 -5.19 12.66
CA ALA A 112 -9.70 -5.62 11.81
C ALA A 112 -9.23 -5.89 10.37
N THR A 113 -9.85 -6.88 9.71
CA THR A 113 -9.66 -7.01 8.26
C THR A 113 -10.48 -5.95 7.50
N TYR A 114 -10.20 -5.76 6.21
CA TYR A 114 -10.87 -4.74 5.38
C TYR A 114 -12.40 -4.94 5.27
N THR A 115 -12.92 -6.14 5.54
CA THR A 115 -14.36 -6.44 5.59
C THR A 115 -15.01 -6.12 6.95
N GLU A 116 -14.21 -5.84 7.97
CA GLU A 116 -14.64 -5.61 9.35
C GLU A 116 -14.49 -4.15 9.80
N GLN A 117 -14.01 -3.30 8.90
CA GLN A 117 -13.89 -1.85 9.15
C GLN A 117 -14.34 -1.04 7.93
N ASP A 118 -14.90 0.14 8.18
CA ASP A 118 -15.15 1.10 7.12
C ASP A 118 -13.83 1.73 6.69
N GLY A 119 -13.65 1.92 5.38
CA GLY A 119 -12.49 2.58 4.80
C GLY A 119 -12.85 3.57 3.70
N TYR A 120 -11.87 4.36 3.29
CA TYR A 120 -11.97 5.23 2.13
C TYR A 120 -10.88 4.87 1.14
N PHE A 121 -11.25 4.84 -0.13
CA PHE A 121 -10.34 4.53 -1.23
C PHE A 121 -10.47 5.60 -2.31
N THR A 122 -9.35 6.04 -2.84
CA THR A 122 -9.35 6.90 -4.03
C THR A 122 -9.14 6.03 -5.26
N ASN A 123 -10.03 6.13 -6.25
CA ASN A 123 -9.89 5.41 -7.50
C ASN A 123 -8.90 6.11 -8.46
N LEU A 124 -8.67 5.54 -9.65
CA LEU A 124 -7.75 6.10 -10.64
C LEU A 124 -8.15 7.48 -11.18
N GLU A 125 -9.42 7.85 -11.05
CA GLU A 125 -9.95 9.17 -11.44
C GLU A 125 -9.81 10.21 -10.32
N GLY A 126 -9.17 9.85 -9.18
CA GLY A 126 -9.07 10.72 -8.01
C GLY A 126 -10.36 10.82 -7.19
N LYS A 127 -11.35 9.96 -7.45
CA LYS A 127 -12.62 9.98 -6.72
C LYS A 127 -12.54 9.21 -5.41
N LEU A 128 -12.78 9.92 -4.31
CA LEU A 128 -12.87 9.30 -2.98
C LEU A 128 -14.17 8.49 -2.83
N GLN A 129 -14.04 7.23 -2.49
CA GLN A 129 -15.15 6.29 -2.34
C GLN A 129 -15.09 5.64 -0.96
N LYS A 130 -16.25 5.51 -0.31
CA LYS A 130 -16.38 4.83 0.97
C LYS A 130 -16.67 3.34 0.75
N ALA A 131 -15.87 2.49 1.39
CA ALA A 131 -16.14 1.07 1.57
C ALA A 131 -16.76 0.85 2.95
N TYR A 132 -17.90 0.18 2.98
CA TYR A 132 -18.59 -0.14 4.22
C TYR A 132 -18.17 -1.51 4.74
N LYS A 133 -18.05 -1.64 6.05
CA LYS A 133 -17.82 -2.93 6.66
C LYS A 133 -19.00 -3.88 6.45
N ALA A 134 -18.70 -5.14 6.22
CA ALA A 134 -19.68 -6.21 6.07
C ALA A 134 -19.87 -7.01 7.38
N SER A 135 -18.92 -6.94 8.30
CA SER A 135 -18.92 -7.67 9.57
C SER A 135 -18.26 -6.84 10.66
N TYR A 136 -18.12 -7.41 11.83
CA TYR A 136 -17.47 -6.81 12.99
C TYR A 136 -16.18 -7.59 13.30
N PRO A 137 -15.14 -6.90 13.82
CA PRO A 137 -13.92 -7.57 14.24
C PRO A 137 -14.22 -8.64 15.32
N PRO A 138 -13.63 -9.83 15.25
CA PRO A 138 -13.85 -10.90 16.20
C PRO A 138 -13.03 -10.68 17.49
N GLY A 139 -13.55 -11.15 18.62
CA GLY A 139 -12.85 -11.16 19.89
C GLY A 139 -12.39 -9.76 20.32
N GLU A 140 -11.09 -9.58 20.56
CA GLU A 140 -10.47 -8.32 20.96
C GLU A 140 -9.93 -7.49 19.80
N ALA A 141 -10.12 -7.95 18.55
CA ALA A 141 -9.69 -7.20 17.39
C ALA A 141 -10.45 -5.87 17.28
N LYS A 142 -9.73 -4.82 16.86
CA LYS A 142 -10.28 -3.46 16.77
C LYS A 142 -10.04 -2.90 15.37
N GLU A 143 -10.87 -1.92 14.99
CA GLU A 143 -10.59 -1.13 13.79
C GLU A 143 -9.23 -0.42 13.95
N ASP A 144 -8.44 -0.34 12.90
CA ASP A 144 -7.06 0.15 12.95
C ASP A 144 -6.92 1.55 13.59
N TRP A 145 -7.85 2.45 13.31
CA TRP A 145 -7.84 3.79 13.89
C TRP A 145 -8.02 3.76 15.42
N GLN A 146 -8.75 2.80 15.97
CA GLN A 146 -8.95 2.64 17.41
C GLN A 146 -7.64 2.21 18.08
N ILE A 147 -6.92 1.26 17.47
CA ILE A 147 -5.62 0.81 17.96
C ILE A 147 -4.65 2.00 18.05
N ILE A 148 -4.54 2.78 16.97
CA ILE A 148 -3.66 3.96 16.93
C ILE A 148 -4.10 5.02 17.95
N ASN A 149 -5.40 5.23 18.10
CA ASN A 149 -5.95 6.21 19.05
C ASN A 149 -5.65 5.80 20.50
N GLU A 150 -5.82 4.53 20.84
CA GLU A 150 -5.47 3.98 22.15
C GLU A 150 -3.97 4.04 22.41
N LEU A 151 -3.15 3.66 21.45
CA LEU A 151 -1.68 3.76 21.54
C LEU A 151 -1.25 5.20 21.81
N SER A 152 -1.83 6.19 21.12
CA SER A 152 -1.58 7.60 21.39
C SER A 152 -2.01 8.01 22.82
N SER A 153 -3.12 7.48 23.29
CA SER A 153 -3.60 7.74 24.67
C SER A 153 -2.59 7.24 25.70
N PHE A 154 -1.99 6.07 25.49
CA PHE A 154 -0.96 5.52 26.37
C PHE A 154 0.33 6.35 26.34
N ILE A 155 0.82 6.70 25.14
CA ILE A 155 2.11 7.37 24.97
C ILE A 155 2.02 8.86 25.35
N LYS A 156 1.00 9.57 24.81
CA LYS A 156 0.82 11.02 24.94
C LYS A 156 -0.21 11.43 25.97
N ARG A 157 -0.88 10.46 26.60
CA ARG A 157 -2.03 10.66 27.50
C ARG A 157 -3.17 11.48 26.86
N LYS A 158 -3.30 11.40 25.53
CA LYS A 158 -4.31 12.12 24.75
C LYS A 158 -4.75 11.29 23.56
N ASN A 159 -6.08 11.18 23.37
CA ASN A 159 -6.66 10.62 22.16
C ASN A 159 -6.41 11.56 20.98
N LEU A 160 -6.09 10.99 19.81
CA LEU A 160 -5.94 11.74 18.55
C LEU A 160 -7.31 12.24 18.07
N TYR A 161 -8.31 11.37 18.16
CA TYR A 161 -9.68 11.64 17.74
C TYR A 161 -10.66 11.18 18.84
N LYS A 162 -11.72 11.97 19.02
CA LYS A 162 -12.79 11.64 19.96
C LYS A 162 -13.61 10.44 19.50
N ASP A 163 -13.90 10.42 18.20
CA ASP A 163 -14.69 9.39 17.53
C ASP A 163 -14.33 9.30 16.05
N LYS A 164 -14.93 8.33 15.35
CA LYS A 164 -14.70 8.08 13.93
C LYS A 164 -15.15 9.24 13.04
N ASN A 165 -16.17 10.00 13.42
CA ASN A 165 -16.63 11.14 12.62
C ASN A 165 -15.57 12.24 12.60
N GLN A 166 -14.97 12.53 13.76
CA GLN A 166 -13.87 13.50 13.82
C GLN A 166 -12.66 13.08 12.99
N LEU A 167 -12.34 11.78 12.94
CA LEU A 167 -11.30 11.26 12.05
C LEU A 167 -11.66 11.49 10.58
N ILE A 168 -12.92 11.21 10.20
CA ILE A 168 -13.40 11.38 8.82
C ILE A 168 -13.38 12.86 8.42
N ASP A 169 -13.86 13.75 9.30
CA ASP A 169 -13.84 15.19 9.06
C ASP A 169 -12.40 15.70 8.87
N SER A 170 -11.47 15.19 9.67
CA SER A 170 -10.05 15.52 9.54
C SER A 170 -9.46 15.01 8.23
N LEU A 171 -9.84 13.80 7.79
CA LEU A 171 -9.43 13.23 6.50
C LEU A 171 -9.92 14.10 5.33
N ILE A 172 -11.21 14.44 5.32
CA ILE A 172 -11.82 15.25 4.25
C ILE A 172 -11.18 16.64 4.20
N ASN A 173 -10.99 17.27 5.35
CA ASN A 173 -10.33 18.57 5.44
C ASN A 173 -8.89 18.52 4.92
N TYR A 174 -8.14 17.48 5.27
CA TYR A 174 -6.77 17.28 4.78
C TYR A 174 -6.73 17.16 3.26
N LEU A 175 -7.59 16.32 2.68
CA LEU A 175 -7.66 16.12 1.24
C LEU A 175 -8.06 17.42 0.51
N ASN A 176 -9.04 18.16 1.02
CA ASN A 176 -9.46 19.42 0.42
C ASN A 176 -8.36 20.50 0.43
N LEU A 177 -7.51 20.51 1.45
CA LEU A 177 -6.40 21.45 1.57
C LEU A 177 -5.23 21.07 0.64
N ASN A 178 -4.97 19.77 0.46
CA ASN A 178 -3.82 19.27 -0.29
C ASN A 178 -4.08 19.03 -1.77
N ASN A 179 -5.34 18.83 -2.19
CA ASN A 179 -5.70 18.73 -3.61
C ASN A 179 -5.41 19.99 -4.45
N LYS A 180 -4.94 21.06 -3.83
CA LYS A 180 -4.53 22.29 -4.51
C LYS A 180 -3.02 22.46 -4.66
N ASN A 181 -2.24 21.59 -4.06
CA ASN A 181 -0.79 21.63 -4.16
C ASN A 181 -0.36 20.66 -5.27
N GLU A 182 -0.04 21.25 -6.43
CA GLU A 182 0.81 20.55 -7.39
C GLU A 182 2.11 20.23 -6.66
N ALA A 183 2.40 18.95 -6.50
CA ALA A 183 3.66 18.55 -5.93
C ALA A 183 4.76 18.86 -6.97
N ASP A 184 5.58 19.87 -6.70
CA ASP A 184 6.81 20.14 -7.45
C ASP A 184 7.75 18.94 -7.25
N PHE A 185 7.68 17.99 -8.16
CA PHE A 185 8.65 16.92 -8.27
C PHE A 185 9.68 17.33 -9.33
N GLU A 186 10.92 17.52 -8.90
CA GLU A 186 12.02 17.54 -9.86
C GLU A 186 12.11 16.13 -10.49
N VAL A 187 11.82 16.07 -11.78
CA VAL A 187 11.99 14.82 -12.55
C VAL A 187 13.50 14.61 -12.69
N PRO A 188 14.06 13.51 -12.15
CA PRO A 188 15.49 13.26 -12.26
C PRO A 188 15.90 13.08 -13.73
N GLU A 189 17.16 13.37 -14.06
CA GLU A 189 17.69 13.08 -15.39
C GLU A 189 17.46 11.60 -15.74
N TYR A 190 16.86 11.35 -16.89
CA TYR A 190 16.45 10.01 -17.31
C TYR A 190 16.91 9.69 -18.73
N ASN A 191 17.34 8.46 -18.93
CA ASN A 191 17.78 7.93 -20.22
C ASN A 191 17.20 6.55 -20.44
N PHE A 192 17.01 6.18 -21.71
CA PHE A 192 16.66 4.82 -22.07
C PHE A 192 17.77 3.85 -21.68
N LYS A 193 17.40 2.77 -21.00
CA LYS A 193 18.30 1.66 -20.64
C LYS A 193 17.74 0.37 -21.20
N SER A 194 18.48 -0.29 -22.06
CA SER A 194 18.10 -1.61 -22.56
C SER A 194 18.14 -2.61 -21.41
N GLU A 195 17.03 -3.31 -21.19
CA GLU A 195 16.92 -4.36 -20.19
C GLU A 195 15.90 -5.42 -20.62
N LYS A 196 16.05 -6.61 -20.05
CA LYS A 196 15.09 -7.69 -20.29
C LYS A 196 13.82 -7.42 -19.48
N ILE A 197 12.68 -7.42 -20.16
CA ILE A 197 11.38 -7.35 -19.49
C ILE A 197 11.14 -8.68 -18.78
N ILE A 198 10.97 -8.62 -17.46
CA ILE A 198 10.63 -9.78 -16.63
C ILE A 198 9.15 -9.69 -16.29
N THR A 199 8.38 -10.68 -16.71
CA THR A 199 6.99 -10.81 -16.34
C THR A 199 6.91 -11.50 -14.97
N GLU A 200 6.26 -10.86 -13.99
CA GLU A 200 5.96 -11.51 -12.73
C GLU A 200 4.77 -12.46 -12.89
N GLU A 201 4.89 -13.67 -12.37
CA GLU A 201 3.74 -14.56 -12.24
C GLU A 201 2.78 -13.99 -11.19
N ILE A 202 1.52 -13.83 -11.55
CA ILE A 202 0.47 -13.39 -10.62
C ILE A 202 0.04 -14.58 -9.76
N ASP A 203 0.24 -14.46 -8.46
CA ASP A 203 -0.25 -15.46 -7.50
C ASP A 203 -1.73 -15.20 -7.18
N TYR A 204 -2.62 -15.80 -7.96
CA TYR A 204 -4.06 -15.65 -7.77
C TYR A 204 -4.58 -16.27 -6.46
N TYR A 205 -3.87 -17.26 -5.92
CA TYR A 205 -4.31 -17.99 -4.72
C TYR A 205 -3.92 -17.27 -3.44
N HIS A 206 -2.82 -16.53 -3.45
CA HIS A 206 -2.30 -15.82 -2.28
C HIS A 206 -2.26 -14.29 -2.49
N SER A 207 -3.26 -13.75 -3.16
CA SER A 207 -3.32 -12.33 -3.55
C SER A 207 -3.49 -11.36 -2.37
N ASN A 208 -4.01 -11.82 -1.24
CA ASN A 208 -4.22 -11.02 -0.03
C ASN A 208 -3.99 -11.85 1.23
N VAL A 209 -4.00 -11.20 2.40
CA VAL A 209 -3.72 -11.82 3.69
C VAL A 209 -4.72 -12.94 4.04
N ILE A 210 -5.99 -12.76 3.74
CA ILE A 210 -7.04 -13.75 4.02
C ILE A 210 -6.80 -15.01 3.16
N ALA A 211 -6.51 -14.81 1.88
CA ALA A 211 -6.21 -15.92 0.97
C ALA A 211 -4.94 -16.67 1.37
N ARG A 212 -3.88 -15.97 1.83
CA ARG A 212 -2.65 -16.60 2.34
C ARG A 212 -2.88 -17.41 3.61
N ALA A 213 -3.76 -16.96 4.49
CA ALA A 213 -4.14 -17.68 5.70
C ALA A 213 -5.07 -18.89 5.44
N SER A 214 -5.65 -18.99 4.25
CA SER A 214 -6.59 -20.05 3.89
C SER A 214 -5.86 -21.35 3.52
N LYS A 215 -6.10 -22.41 4.27
CA LYS A 215 -5.60 -23.75 3.96
C LYS A 215 -6.06 -24.24 2.58
N THR A 216 -7.33 -24.03 2.26
CA THR A 216 -7.92 -24.41 0.96
C THR A 216 -7.24 -23.68 -0.20
N MET A 217 -6.97 -22.39 -0.07
CA MET A 217 -6.27 -21.63 -1.12
C MET A 217 -4.83 -22.14 -1.32
N SER A 218 -4.15 -22.50 -0.23
CA SER A 218 -2.82 -23.11 -0.29
C SER A 218 -2.83 -24.49 -0.96
N GLU A 219 -3.83 -25.31 -0.67
CA GLU A 219 -4.02 -26.60 -1.34
C GLU A 219 -4.29 -26.43 -2.84
N CYS A 220 -5.18 -25.52 -3.23
CA CYS A 220 -5.45 -25.19 -4.64
C CYS A 220 -4.19 -24.71 -5.38
N LYS A 221 -3.39 -23.85 -4.74
CA LYS A 221 -2.10 -23.40 -5.30
C LYS A 221 -1.16 -24.57 -5.55
N ASN A 222 -0.99 -25.47 -4.56
CA ASN A 222 -0.10 -26.61 -4.67
C ASN A 222 -0.53 -27.56 -5.79
N ILE A 223 -1.84 -27.84 -5.92
CA ILE A 223 -2.38 -28.66 -7.00
C ILE A 223 -2.08 -27.97 -8.35
N ARG A 224 -2.35 -26.66 -8.49
CA ARG A 224 -2.08 -25.92 -9.72
C ARG A 224 -0.61 -25.95 -10.12
N MET A 225 0.29 -25.83 -9.15
CA MET A 225 1.73 -25.88 -9.39
C MET A 225 2.24 -27.28 -9.79
N SER A 226 1.54 -28.34 -9.38
CA SER A 226 1.86 -29.73 -9.75
C SER A 226 1.36 -30.11 -11.15
N LEU A 227 0.44 -29.33 -11.74
CA LEU A 227 -0.06 -29.60 -13.09
C LEU A 227 0.95 -29.10 -14.14
N PRO A 228 1.10 -29.82 -15.26
CA PRO A 228 1.95 -29.35 -16.36
C PRO A 228 1.46 -28.00 -16.85
N LYS A 229 2.41 -27.07 -17.07
CA LYS A 229 2.09 -25.79 -17.70
C LYS A 229 1.64 -26.07 -19.12
N THR A 230 0.33 -26.01 -19.36
CA THR A 230 -0.20 -26.01 -20.73
C THR A 230 0.20 -24.69 -21.37
N GLY A 231 1.05 -24.75 -22.39
CA GLY A 231 1.56 -23.61 -23.13
C GLY A 231 0.49 -22.84 -23.87
#